data_a84260f3348256e38fa0a6b143fa1856
#
_entry.id   a84260f3348256e38fa0a6b143fa1856
#
_cell.length_a   1.000
_cell.length_b   1.000
_cell.length_c   1.000
_cell.angle_alpha   90.00
_cell.angle_beta   90.00
_cell.angle_gamma   90.00
#
_symmetry.space_group_name_H-M   'P 1'
#
loop_
_entity.id
_entity.type
_entity.pdbx_description
1 polymer ?
#
loop_
_entity_poly.entity_id
_entity_poly.type
_entity_poly.pdbx_seq_one_letter_code
_entity_poly.pdbx_strand_id
1 'polypeptide(L)'
;QYWYVYSQKLGKNGYVNKDYLIGGTTTYATRTVSVATGYLALRSAKAYDSSNEIGQLYSGDTVQLVDTTDAQYWYIYSQKLCKYGYVNKDYLY
;
A
#
# COMPACT_ATOMS: atom_id res chain seq x y z
N GLN A 1 19.47 14.34 5.45
CA GLN A 1 20.01 14.38 4.09
C GLN A 1 19.67 13.14 3.27
N TYR A 2 19.62 11.98 3.91
CA TYR A 2 19.34 10.72 3.22
C TYR A 2 18.07 10.08 3.76
N TRP A 3 17.23 9.65 2.84
CA TRP A 3 16.00 8.96 3.18
C TRP A 3 16.16 7.46 2.94
N TYR A 4 15.64 6.67 3.84
CA TYR A 4 15.59 5.22 3.64
C TYR A 4 14.39 4.90 2.79
N VAL A 5 14.64 4.30 1.63
CA VAL A 5 13.58 3.98 0.68
C VAL A 5 13.75 2.57 0.16
N TYR A 6 12.65 1.99 -0.27
CA TYR A 6 12.70 0.75 -1.02
C TYR A 6 12.64 1.08 -2.50
N SER A 7 13.63 0.65 -3.25
CA SER A 7 13.64 0.83 -4.68
C SER A 7 13.08 -0.41 -5.36
N GLN A 8 11.89 -0.29 -5.90
CA GLN A 8 11.28 -1.38 -6.65
C GLN A 8 12.09 -1.70 -7.89
N LYS A 9 12.66 -0.68 -8.51
CA LYS A 9 13.50 -0.85 -9.69
C LYS A 9 14.74 -1.66 -9.39
N LEU A 10 15.37 -1.40 -8.26
CA LEU A 10 16.60 -2.11 -7.86
C LEU A 10 16.30 -3.35 -7.03
N GLY A 11 15.07 -3.48 -6.55
CA GLY A 11 14.68 -4.62 -5.73
C GLY A 11 15.34 -4.65 -4.37
N LYS A 12 15.69 -3.50 -3.83
CA LYS A 12 16.35 -3.45 -2.52
C LYS A 12 16.07 -2.13 -1.82
N ASN A 13 16.17 -2.16 -0.51
CA ASN A 13 16.09 -0.96 0.31
C ASN A 13 17.44 -0.30 0.36
N GLY A 14 17.44 0.99 0.60
CA GLY A 14 18.66 1.74 0.72
C GLY A 14 18.40 3.19 1.03
N TYR A 15 19.45 3.93 1.24
CA TYR A 15 19.36 5.36 1.45
C TYR A 15 19.69 6.10 0.17
N VAL A 16 18.86 7.09 -0.14
CA VAL A 16 19.12 7.98 -1.25
C VAL A 16 19.20 9.40 -0.74
N ASN A 17 19.98 10.21 -1.42
CA ASN A 17 20.04 11.62 -1.09
C ASN A 17 18.69 12.24 -1.46
N LYS A 18 18.01 12.80 -0.48
CA LYS A 18 16.66 13.34 -0.68
C LYS A 18 16.63 14.45 -1.72
N ASP A 19 17.75 15.13 -1.93
CA ASP A 19 17.80 16.23 -2.90
C ASP A 19 17.70 15.73 -4.33
N TYR A 20 17.92 14.45 -4.55
CA TYR A 20 17.80 13.84 -5.87
C TYR A 20 16.49 13.12 -6.07
N LEU A 21 15.64 13.10 -5.06
CA LEU A 21 14.30 12.57 -5.21
C LEU A 21 13.44 13.63 -5.88
N ILE A 22 12.76 13.24 -6.92
CA ILE A 22 11.95 14.15 -7.71
C ILE A 22 10.95 14.86 -6.81
N GLY A 23 11.01 16.18 -6.83
CA GLY A 23 10.11 16.97 -6.02
C GLY A 23 10.36 16.90 -4.53
N GLY A 24 11.34 16.13 -4.09
CA GLY A 24 11.58 15.92 -2.67
C GLY A 24 10.34 15.44 -1.94
N THR A 25 9.34 15.06 -2.67
CA THR A 25 8.02 14.75 -2.16
C THR A 25 7.61 13.40 -2.64
N THR A 26 8.11 12.38 -2.02
CA THR A 26 7.55 11.07 -2.22
C THR A 26 6.44 10.87 -1.20
N THR A 27 5.49 11.77 -1.19
CA THR A 27 4.28 11.55 -0.41
C THR A 27 3.34 10.75 -1.27
N TYR A 28 3.17 9.51 -0.90
CA TYR A 28 2.13 8.69 -1.52
C TYR A 28 0.77 9.23 -1.10
N ALA A 29 -0.18 9.18 -2.01
CA ALA A 29 -1.55 9.44 -1.65
C ALA A 29 -1.99 8.36 -0.65
N THR A 30 -2.81 8.75 0.31
CA THR A 30 -3.30 7.84 1.32
C THR A 30 -4.80 7.70 1.22
N ARG A 31 -5.31 6.57 1.69
CA ARG A 31 -6.75 6.34 1.81
C ARG A 31 -7.02 5.65 3.13
N THR A 32 -8.25 5.80 3.59
CA THR A 32 -8.68 5.18 4.83
C THR A 32 -9.59 4.01 4.51
N VAL A 33 -9.39 2.91 5.22
CA VAL A 33 -10.23 1.73 5.07
C VAL A 33 -11.58 2.00 5.72
N SER A 34 -12.66 1.64 5.02
CA SER A 34 -14.01 1.71 5.56
C SER A 34 -14.78 0.48 5.13
N VAL A 35 -15.08 -0.38 6.09
CA VAL A 35 -15.88 -1.58 5.89
C VAL A 35 -17.03 -1.56 6.88
N ALA A 36 -18.18 -2.05 6.45
CA ALA A 36 -19.37 -2.06 7.31
C ALA A 36 -19.20 -3.01 8.49
N THR A 37 -18.60 -4.16 8.24
CA THR A 37 -18.35 -5.18 9.25
C THR A 37 -17.09 -5.94 8.87
N GLY A 38 -16.41 -6.53 9.87
CA GLY A 38 -15.27 -7.36 9.62
C GLY A 38 -14.04 -6.57 9.20
N TYR A 39 -13.36 -7.05 8.18
CA TYR A 39 -12.09 -6.47 7.76
C TYR A 39 -11.96 -6.45 6.24
N LEU A 40 -11.06 -5.60 5.77
CA LEU A 40 -10.62 -5.59 4.38
C LEU A 40 -9.37 -6.46 4.27
N ALA A 41 -9.42 -7.48 3.44
CA ALA A 41 -8.28 -8.38 3.28
C ALA A 41 -7.16 -7.70 2.49
N LEU A 42 -5.95 -7.80 3.01
CA LEU A 42 -4.74 -7.47 2.26
C LEU A 42 -4.32 -8.75 1.53
N ARG A 43 -4.21 -8.67 0.22
CA ARG A 43 -4.04 -9.86 -0.62
C ARG A 43 -2.74 -9.84 -1.37
N SER A 44 -2.21 -11.02 -1.64
CA SER A 44 -1.00 -11.18 -2.42
C SER A 44 -1.25 -11.15 -3.93
N ALA A 45 -2.51 -11.19 -4.35
CA ALA A 45 -2.89 -11.20 -5.76
C ALA A 45 -4.20 -10.44 -5.97
N LYS A 46 -4.48 -10.09 -7.22
CA LYS A 46 -5.68 -9.36 -7.61
C LYS A 46 -6.85 -10.34 -7.79
N ALA A 47 -7.24 -10.96 -6.70
CA ALA A 47 -8.32 -11.94 -6.73
C ALA A 47 -8.99 -12.04 -5.37
N TYR A 48 -10.27 -12.33 -5.38
CA TYR A 48 -11.02 -12.58 -4.16
C TYR A 48 -10.88 -14.07 -3.82
N ASP A 49 -9.87 -14.36 -3.01
CA ASP A 49 -9.52 -15.74 -2.67
C ASP A 49 -8.93 -15.76 -1.27
N SER A 50 -9.51 -16.55 -0.39
CA SER A 50 -9.03 -16.61 0.99
C SER A 50 -7.59 -17.12 1.10
N SER A 51 -7.13 -17.87 0.12
CA SER A 51 -5.76 -18.39 0.14
C SER A 51 -4.70 -17.32 -0.11
N ASN A 52 -5.11 -16.15 -0.62
CA ASN A 52 -4.16 -15.06 -0.87
C ASN A 52 -4.20 -13.95 0.18
N GLU A 53 -4.95 -14.13 1.25
CA GLU A 53 -5.02 -13.14 2.33
C GLU A 53 -3.73 -13.19 3.13
N ILE A 54 -3.03 -12.06 3.18
CA ILE A 54 -1.77 -11.94 3.90
C ILE A 54 -1.87 -10.97 5.06
N GLY A 55 -3.00 -10.30 5.22
CA GLY A 55 -3.22 -9.38 6.32
C GLY A 55 -4.66 -8.93 6.40
N GLN A 56 -5.00 -8.24 7.48
CA GLN A 56 -6.34 -7.75 7.73
C GLN A 56 -6.27 -6.28 8.09
N LEU A 57 -7.11 -5.48 7.43
CA LEU A 57 -7.24 -4.05 7.68
C LEU A 57 -8.66 -3.78 8.17
N TYR A 58 -8.76 -2.86 9.10
CA TYR A 58 -10.03 -2.54 9.74
C TYR A 58 -10.41 -1.09 9.44
N SER A 59 -11.69 -0.78 9.59
CA SER A 59 -12.17 0.58 9.38
C SER A 59 -11.35 1.56 10.23
N GLY A 60 -10.91 2.64 9.59
CA GLY A 60 -10.07 3.63 10.23
C GLY A 60 -8.58 3.44 9.96
N ASP A 61 -8.17 2.28 9.48
CA ASP A 61 -6.78 2.06 9.11
C ASP A 61 -6.44 2.85 7.85
N THR A 62 -5.25 3.42 7.83
CA THR A 62 -4.77 4.21 6.70
C THR A 62 -3.75 3.41 5.91
N VAL A 63 -3.84 3.50 4.59
CA VAL A 63 -2.90 2.83 3.70
C VAL A 63 -2.35 3.84 2.70
N GLN A 64 -1.15 3.56 2.21
CA GLN A 64 -0.50 4.36 1.17
C GLN A 64 -0.74 3.72 -0.18
N LEU A 65 -1.16 4.51 -1.15
CA LEU A 65 -1.42 4.02 -2.51
C LEU A 65 -0.11 3.89 -3.27
N VAL A 66 0.14 2.73 -3.84
CA VAL A 66 1.34 2.46 -4.63
C VAL A 66 1.01 2.39 -6.10
N ASP A 67 -0.01 1.61 -6.46
CA ASP A 67 -0.43 1.43 -7.84
C ASP A 67 -1.95 1.38 -7.89
N THR A 68 -2.54 2.35 -8.58
CA THR A 68 -3.99 2.49 -8.69
C THR A 68 -4.49 2.30 -10.11
N THR A 69 -3.71 1.62 -10.93
CA THR A 69 -4.06 1.44 -12.34
C THR A 69 -5.09 0.35 -12.58
N ASP A 70 -5.23 -0.59 -11.64
CA ASP A 70 -6.22 -1.64 -11.77
C ASP A 70 -7.62 -1.11 -11.47
N ALA A 71 -8.61 -1.68 -12.13
CA ALA A 71 -10.00 -1.21 -11.98
C ALA A 71 -10.63 -1.63 -10.66
N GLN A 72 -10.11 -2.65 -10.01
CA GLN A 72 -10.75 -3.22 -8.82
C GLN A 72 -9.79 -3.34 -7.64
N TYR A 73 -8.57 -3.78 -7.84
CA TYR A 73 -7.60 -4.00 -6.79
C TYR A 73 -6.43 -3.04 -6.92
N TRP A 74 -6.19 -2.29 -5.86
CA TRP A 74 -5.07 -1.36 -5.80
C TRP A 74 -3.95 -1.94 -4.97
N TYR A 75 -2.73 -1.74 -5.40
CA TYR A 75 -1.55 -2.16 -4.67
C TYR A 75 -1.21 -1.06 -3.67
N ILE A 76 -1.15 -1.43 -2.41
CA ILE A 76 -0.97 -0.47 -1.32
C ILE A 76 0.09 -0.95 -0.36
N TYR A 77 0.53 -0.04 0.48
CA TYR A 77 1.40 -0.35 1.60
C TYR A 77 0.70 -0.03 2.90
N SER A 78 0.67 -0.99 3.82
CA SER A 78 0.14 -0.81 5.16
C SER A 78 1.29 -0.66 6.15
N GLN A 79 1.42 0.52 6.74
CA GLN A 79 2.42 0.73 7.79
C GLN A 79 2.09 -0.10 9.03
N LYS A 80 0.82 -0.24 9.32
CA LYS A 80 0.39 -1.03 10.47
C LYS A 80 0.87 -2.48 10.38
N LEU A 81 0.76 -3.06 9.20
CA LEU A 81 1.15 -4.45 8.97
C LEU A 81 2.57 -4.58 8.44
N CYS A 82 3.19 -3.48 8.04
CA CYS A 82 4.51 -3.46 7.40
C CYS A 82 4.52 -4.36 6.17
N LYS A 83 3.46 -4.30 5.37
CA LYS A 83 3.30 -5.18 4.21
C LYS A 83 2.73 -4.42 3.02
N TYR A 84 3.15 -4.84 1.85
CA TYR A 84 2.54 -4.45 0.58
C TYR A 84 1.53 -5.52 0.17
N GLY A 85 0.48 -5.10 -0.52
CA GLY A 85 -0.47 -6.05 -1.05
C GLY A 85 -1.60 -5.37 -1.79
N TYR A 86 -2.51 -6.17 -2.29
CA TYR A 86 -3.67 -5.70 -3.04
C TYR A 86 -4.89 -5.64 -2.14
N VAL A 87 -5.68 -4.59 -2.30
CA VAL A 87 -6.95 -4.44 -1.59
C VAL A 87 -8.03 -4.02 -2.57
N ASN A 88 -9.27 -4.39 -2.27
CA ASN A 88 -10.41 -3.94 -3.05
C ASN A 88 -10.59 -2.44 -2.83
N LYS A 89 -10.48 -1.67 -3.90
CA LYS A 89 -10.52 -0.21 -3.83
C LYS A 89 -11.85 0.33 -3.35
N ASP A 90 -12.92 -0.45 -3.46
CA ASP A 90 -14.27 0.01 -3.08
C ASP A 90 -14.37 0.27 -1.59
N TYR A 91 -13.45 -0.24 -0.80
CA TYR A 91 -13.43 -0.02 0.66
C TYR A 91 -12.39 1.00 1.09
N LEU A 92 -11.83 1.74 0.14
CA LEU A 92 -10.87 2.81 0.43
C LEU A 92 -11.52 4.16 0.19
N TYR A 93 -11.32 5.06 1.14
CA TYR A 93 -11.93 6.42 1.08
C TYR A 93 -10.94 7.52 1.34
#